data_51f5fa78e733cf1bc654e14fcc216f11
#
_entry.id   51f5fa78e733cf1bc654e14fcc216f11
#
_cell.length_a   1.000
_cell.length_b   1.000
_cell.length_c   1.000
_cell.angle_alpha   90.00
_cell.angle_beta   90.00
_cell.angle_gamma   90.00
#
_symmetry.space_group_name_H-M   'P 1'
#
loop_
_entity.id
_entity.type
_entity.pdbx_description
1 polymer ?
#
loop_
_entity_poly.entity_id
_entity_poly.type
_entity_poly.pdbx_seq_one_letter_code
_entity_poly.pdbx_strand_id
1 'polypeptide(L)'
;MFGLDAFHLARIQFAFTVSFHIIFPAITIGLASYLAVLEGLWLKTRNPVWRSLYQFWSKIFAVNFGMGVVSGLVMAYQFGTNWSGFSQFAGSITGPLLTYEVLTAFFLEAGFLGVMLFGWNRVGPGLHFFATCMVALGTIISTFWILASNSWMQTPQGYEIVNGQVVPVDWFAVVFNPSFPYRLFHMSIAAFLSSALFVGASAAWHLLRGNQTPAIRIMFSMSLWMTLIVAPIQAMVGDIHGLNTLKHQPAKIAAIEGHWENVPGEPTPLLLFGWPDMEQERTRYGLEIPALGSLILTHSLDKQVPALKEFAPQDRPNATIVFWSFRIMAGLGMLMLLLGVAALWLRKRQTLYTYRPFLWFALLMGPSGLVAILAGWVTTEVGRQPWVVYGLQRTVDAVSAHGDLHMSISLLAFFVVYTSVFGVGYSYMVRLIRKGPQPFNVEPHGTPARPLSAAITPIAHQEDRP
;
A
#
# COMPACT_ATOMS: atom_id res chain seq x y z
N MET A 1 2.47 8.87 30.73
CA MET A 1 3.42 9.34 29.73
C MET A 1 2.67 10.33 28.81
N PHE A 2 3.18 11.49 28.52
CA PHE A 2 2.55 12.55 27.69
C PHE A 2 1.17 13.10 28.13
N GLY A 3 0.66 12.80 29.32
CA GLY A 3 -0.68 13.22 29.77
C GLY A 3 -1.85 12.70 28.94
N LEU A 4 -1.62 11.63 28.13
CA LEU A 4 -2.63 10.97 27.30
C LEU A 4 -3.22 9.78 28.07
N ASP A 5 -4.52 9.57 27.91
CA ASP A 5 -5.24 8.41 28.43
C ASP A 5 -5.02 7.15 27.57
N ALA A 6 -5.44 6.00 28.06
CA ALA A 6 -5.29 4.71 27.39
C ALA A 6 -5.96 4.67 26.01
N PHE A 7 -7.07 5.37 25.81
CA PHE A 7 -7.78 5.44 24.55
C PHE A 7 -6.92 6.12 23.47
N HIS A 8 -6.35 7.28 23.77
CA HIS A 8 -5.48 7.98 22.82
C HIS A 8 -4.19 7.20 22.52
N LEU A 9 -3.61 6.58 23.57
CA LEU A 9 -2.42 5.72 23.41
C LEU A 9 -2.70 4.50 22.52
N ALA A 10 -3.86 3.86 22.66
CA ALA A 10 -4.27 2.73 21.80
C ALA A 10 -4.44 3.17 20.34
N ARG A 11 -5.02 4.35 20.10
CA ARG A 11 -5.14 4.92 18.76
C ARG A 11 -3.79 5.24 18.12
N ILE A 12 -2.87 5.85 18.87
CA ILE A 12 -1.51 6.14 18.40
C ILE A 12 -0.77 4.84 18.07
N GLN A 13 -0.86 3.83 18.94
CA GLN A 13 -0.24 2.53 18.70
C GLN A 13 -0.78 1.86 17.45
N PHE A 14 -2.10 1.87 17.24
CA PHE A 14 -2.70 1.32 16.04
C PHE A 14 -2.29 2.11 14.79
N ALA A 15 -2.34 3.42 14.83
CA ALA A 15 -1.92 4.27 13.71
C ALA A 15 -0.44 4.03 13.34
N PHE A 16 0.43 3.85 14.34
CA PHE A 16 1.84 3.52 14.13
C PHE A 16 1.99 2.15 13.45
N THR A 17 1.35 1.10 13.99
CA THR A 17 1.51 -0.26 13.46
C THR A 17 0.89 -0.43 12.08
N VAL A 18 -0.30 0.13 11.82
CA VAL A 18 -0.93 0.06 10.49
C VAL A 18 -0.16 0.86 9.44
N SER A 19 0.38 2.02 9.81
CA SER A 19 1.22 2.82 8.91
C SER A 19 2.49 2.09 8.53
N PHE A 20 3.11 1.41 9.49
CA PHE A 20 4.27 0.56 9.24
C PHE A 20 3.92 -0.64 8.34
N HIS A 21 2.82 -1.34 8.65
CA HIS A 21 2.43 -2.54 7.92
C HIS A 21 2.09 -2.25 6.46
N ILE A 22 1.32 -1.20 6.18
CA ILE A 22 0.84 -0.86 4.82
C ILE A 22 1.97 -0.66 3.81
N ILE A 23 3.15 -0.22 4.25
CA ILE A 23 4.31 0.00 3.38
C ILE A 23 4.74 -1.30 2.69
N PHE A 24 4.69 -2.43 3.39
CA PHE A 24 5.18 -3.71 2.86
C PHE A 24 4.26 -4.30 1.79
N PRO A 25 2.95 -4.49 2.02
CA PRO A 25 2.06 -4.96 0.96
C PRO A 25 2.01 -4.00 -0.23
N ALA A 26 2.08 -2.68 -0.02
CA ALA A 26 2.14 -1.72 -1.12
C ALA A 26 3.31 -1.96 -2.08
N ILE A 27 4.45 -2.42 -1.56
CA ILE A 27 5.61 -2.79 -2.39
C ILE A 27 5.48 -4.23 -2.90
N THR A 28 5.06 -5.20 -2.05
CA THR A 28 5.02 -6.62 -2.46
C THR A 28 4.03 -6.89 -3.58
N ILE A 29 2.84 -6.27 -3.58
CA ILE A 29 1.82 -6.46 -4.62
C ILE A 29 2.37 -6.12 -6.01
N GLY A 30 2.92 -4.92 -6.17
CA GLY A 30 3.46 -4.51 -7.46
C GLY A 30 4.77 -5.22 -7.81
N LEU A 31 5.64 -5.48 -6.82
CA LEU A 31 6.92 -6.12 -7.06
C LEU A 31 6.78 -7.62 -7.40
N ALA A 32 5.83 -8.35 -6.81
CA ALA A 32 5.53 -9.73 -7.18
C ALA A 32 5.07 -9.84 -8.64
N SER A 33 4.18 -8.95 -9.05
CA SER A 33 3.72 -8.86 -10.44
C SER A 33 4.85 -8.46 -11.40
N TYR A 34 5.73 -7.54 -10.98
CA TYR A 34 6.90 -7.16 -11.74
C TYR A 34 7.86 -8.33 -11.94
N LEU A 35 8.09 -9.15 -10.91
CA LEU A 35 8.90 -10.37 -10.99
C LEU A 35 8.30 -11.38 -11.97
N ALA A 36 6.98 -11.59 -11.96
CA ALA A 36 6.31 -12.45 -12.94
C ALA A 36 6.52 -11.94 -14.39
N VAL A 37 6.45 -10.62 -14.61
CA VAL A 37 6.73 -10.01 -15.92
C VAL A 37 8.19 -10.22 -16.33
N LEU A 38 9.15 -10.00 -15.44
CA LEU A 38 10.59 -10.19 -15.73
C LEU A 38 10.89 -11.65 -16.09
N GLU A 39 10.33 -12.60 -15.35
CA GLU A 39 10.53 -14.02 -15.62
C GLU A 39 9.86 -14.45 -16.92
N GLY A 40 8.63 -14.00 -17.19
CA GLY A 40 7.94 -14.24 -18.46
C GLY A 40 8.71 -13.71 -19.66
N LEU A 41 9.30 -12.50 -19.55
CA LEU A 41 10.17 -11.94 -20.58
C LEU A 41 11.45 -12.76 -20.76
N TRP A 42 12.06 -13.24 -19.68
CA TRP A 42 13.20 -14.14 -19.76
C TRP A 42 12.83 -15.47 -20.44
N LEU A 43 11.70 -16.07 -20.11
CA LEU A 43 11.24 -17.30 -20.75
C LEU A 43 11.04 -17.11 -22.26
N LYS A 44 10.46 -15.98 -22.66
CA LYS A 44 10.18 -15.65 -24.06
C LYS A 44 11.44 -15.32 -24.87
N THR A 45 12.35 -14.53 -24.29
CA THR A 45 13.49 -13.96 -25.05
C THR A 45 14.81 -14.64 -24.77
N ARG A 46 14.93 -15.37 -23.67
CA ARG A 46 16.18 -15.96 -23.13
C ARG A 46 17.31 -14.96 -22.92
N ASN A 47 17.00 -13.65 -22.93
CA ASN A 47 17.99 -12.61 -22.66
C ASN A 47 18.38 -12.61 -21.17
N PRO A 48 19.68 -12.77 -20.84
CA PRO A 48 20.16 -12.88 -19.47
C PRO A 48 19.89 -11.64 -18.60
N VAL A 49 19.64 -10.48 -19.22
CA VAL A 49 19.31 -9.23 -18.49
C VAL A 49 18.03 -9.39 -17.67
N TRP A 50 17.00 -10.04 -18.19
CA TRP A 50 15.74 -10.28 -17.49
C TRP A 50 15.94 -11.17 -16.27
N ARG A 51 16.74 -12.22 -16.40
CA ARG A 51 17.08 -13.11 -15.28
C ARG A 51 17.88 -12.37 -14.20
N SER A 52 18.84 -11.54 -14.59
CA SER A 52 19.62 -10.70 -13.67
C SER A 52 18.71 -9.77 -12.86
N LEU A 53 17.76 -9.09 -13.54
CA LEU A 53 16.79 -8.23 -12.90
C LEU A 53 15.87 -9.00 -11.94
N TYR A 54 15.37 -10.16 -12.37
CA TYR A 54 14.56 -11.03 -11.53
C TYR A 54 15.30 -11.42 -10.24
N GLN A 55 16.53 -11.92 -10.36
CA GLN A 55 17.34 -12.34 -9.20
C GLN A 55 17.72 -11.18 -8.28
N PHE A 56 17.84 -9.99 -8.81
CA PHE A 56 18.07 -8.80 -8.01
C PHE A 56 16.82 -8.43 -7.21
N TRP A 57 15.67 -8.30 -7.88
CA TRP A 57 14.42 -7.87 -7.26
C TRP A 57 13.79 -8.94 -6.37
N SER A 58 13.98 -10.23 -6.65
CA SER A 58 13.49 -11.33 -5.81
C SER A 58 14.10 -11.30 -4.40
N LYS A 59 15.37 -10.89 -4.24
CA LYS A 59 16.00 -10.72 -2.92
C LYS A 59 15.38 -9.57 -2.13
N ILE A 60 15.10 -8.46 -2.79
CA ILE A 60 14.44 -7.29 -2.19
C ILE A 60 13.01 -7.65 -1.82
N PHE A 61 12.31 -8.35 -2.71
CA PHE A 61 10.97 -8.88 -2.46
C PHE A 61 10.94 -9.77 -1.23
N ALA A 62 11.86 -10.73 -1.10
CA ALA A 62 11.90 -11.66 0.03
C ALA A 62 12.04 -10.93 1.38
N VAL A 63 12.90 -9.91 1.46
CA VAL A 63 13.07 -9.11 2.68
C VAL A 63 11.79 -8.33 2.99
N ASN A 64 11.23 -7.65 1.97
CA ASN A 64 10.02 -6.85 2.14
C ASN A 64 8.81 -7.71 2.51
N PHE A 65 8.66 -8.87 1.87
CA PHE A 65 7.61 -9.85 2.17
C PHE A 65 7.70 -10.35 3.62
N GLY A 66 8.90 -10.78 4.06
CA GLY A 66 9.12 -11.23 5.44
C GLY A 66 8.77 -10.15 6.48
N MET A 67 9.15 -8.91 6.23
CA MET A 67 8.77 -7.77 7.08
C MET A 67 7.25 -7.56 7.08
N GLY A 68 6.60 -7.70 5.92
CA GLY A 68 5.15 -7.61 5.78
C GLY A 68 4.41 -8.65 6.62
N VAL A 69 4.83 -9.92 6.54
CA VAL A 69 4.24 -11.02 7.34
C VAL A 69 4.36 -10.74 8.84
N VAL A 70 5.54 -10.38 9.32
CA VAL A 70 5.75 -10.11 10.75
C VAL A 70 4.88 -8.95 11.23
N SER A 71 4.86 -7.84 10.49
CA SER A 71 4.04 -6.68 10.88
C SER A 71 2.54 -6.95 10.78
N GLY A 72 2.10 -7.79 9.83
CA GLY A 72 0.70 -8.19 9.67
C GLY A 72 0.19 -9.05 10.81
N LEU A 73 0.99 -10.02 11.27
CA LEU A 73 0.66 -10.83 12.44
C LEU A 73 0.49 -9.97 13.70
N VAL A 74 1.38 -9.01 13.91
CA VAL A 74 1.28 -8.08 15.04
C VAL A 74 0.03 -7.22 14.95
N MET A 75 -0.32 -6.74 13.76
CA MET A 75 -1.52 -5.94 13.55
C MET A 75 -2.80 -6.76 13.81
N ALA A 76 -2.86 -7.99 13.31
CA ALA A 76 -4.00 -8.89 13.57
C ALA A 76 -4.17 -9.16 15.06
N TYR A 77 -3.08 -9.30 15.81
CA TYR A 77 -3.11 -9.51 17.25
C TYR A 77 -3.72 -8.32 18.03
N GLN A 78 -3.50 -7.09 17.55
CA GLN A 78 -4.05 -5.88 18.18
C GLN A 78 -5.57 -5.81 18.15
N PHE A 79 -6.26 -6.45 17.20
CA PHE A 79 -7.72 -6.49 17.18
C PHE A 79 -8.28 -7.18 18.44
N GLY A 80 -7.62 -8.23 18.95
CA GLY A 80 -8.04 -8.90 20.18
C GLY A 80 -7.54 -8.22 21.47
N THR A 81 -6.33 -7.64 21.43
CA THR A 81 -5.71 -7.06 22.64
C THR A 81 -6.15 -5.62 22.90
N ASN A 82 -6.05 -4.73 21.92
CA ASN A 82 -6.29 -3.31 22.11
C ASN A 82 -7.71 -2.87 21.72
N TRP A 83 -8.38 -3.66 20.88
CA TRP A 83 -9.68 -3.35 20.28
C TRP A 83 -10.70 -4.49 20.50
N SER A 84 -10.76 -5.03 21.72
CA SER A 84 -11.64 -6.14 22.06
C SER A 84 -13.14 -5.81 21.90
N GLY A 85 -13.54 -4.57 22.16
CA GLY A 85 -14.91 -4.11 21.91
C GLY A 85 -15.28 -4.17 20.42
N PHE A 86 -14.36 -3.82 19.51
CA PHE A 86 -14.55 -4.00 18.09
C PHE A 86 -14.65 -5.49 17.71
N SER A 87 -13.75 -6.32 18.23
CA SER A 87 -13.74 -7.76 17.94
C SER A 87 -15.00 -8.46 18.47
N GLN A 88 -15.55 -8.04 19.60
CA GLN A 88 -16.82 -8.55 20.12
C GLN A 88 -18.00 -8.11 19.27
N PHE A 89 -18.03 -6.86 18.83
CA PHE A 89 -19.12 -6.31 18.04
C PHE A 89 -19.13 -6.83 16.60
N ALA A 90 -18.02 -6.74 15.89
CA ALA A 90 -17.92 -6.98 14.45
C ALA A 90 -17.16 -8.27 14.07
N GLY A 91 -16.68 -9.05 15.03
CA GLY A 91 -15.82 -10.21 14.81
C GLY A 91 -16.47 -11.34 14.01
N SER A 92 -17.80 -11.49 14.08
CA SER A 92 -18.55 -12.46 13.27
C SER A 92 -18.47 -12.20 11.76
N ILE A 93 -18.18 -10.97 11.35
CA ILE A 93 -17.98 -10.58 9.95
C ILE A 93 -16.49 -10.44 9.63
N THR A 94 -15.76 -9.62 10.39
CA THR A 94 -14.35 -9.33 10.10
C THR A 94 -13.44 -10.54 10.34
N GLY A 95 -13.75 -11.39 11.31
CA GLY A 95 -12.99 -12.60 11.62
C GLY A 95 -12.93 -13.59 10.45
N PRO A 96 -14.08 -14.04 9.90
CA PRO A 96 -14.07 -14.87 8.69
C PRO A 96 -13.35 -14.27 7.50
N LEU A 97 -13.52 -12.95 7.21
CA LEU A 97 -12.84 -12.30 6.09
C LEU A 97 -11.32 -12.33 6.25
N LEU A 98 -10.80 -12.04 7.45
CA LEU A 98 -9.37 -12.14 7.75
C LEU A 98 -8.87 -13.60 7.74
N THR A 99 -9.72 -14.55 8.16
CA THR A 99 -9.38 -15.98 8.09
C THR A 99 -9.28 -16.46 6.63
N TYR A 100 -10.19 -16.04 5.76
CA TYR A 100 -10.10 -16.35 4.34
C TYR A 100 -8.86 -15.74 3.67
N GLU A 101 -8.43 -14.56 4.10
CA GLU A 101 -7.14 -14.00 3.66
C GLU A 101 -5.99 -14.97 3.96
N VAL A 102 -5.88 -15.44 5.21
CA VAL A 102 -4.82 -16.38 5.60
C VAL A 102 -4.92 -17.69 4.80
N LEU A 103 -6.11 -18.27 4.68
CA LEU A 103 -6.30 -19.57 4.05
C LEU A 103 -6.09 -19.55 2.53
N THR A 104 -6.52 -18.49 1.84
CA THR A 104 -6.53 -18.46 0.37
C THR A 104 -5.37 -17.68 -0.22
N ALA A 105 -4.81 -16.72 0.51
CA ALA A 105 -3.71 -15.88 0.06
C ALA A 105 -2.38 -16.27 0.71
N PHE A 106 -2.27 -16.14 2.03
CA PHE A 106 -0.99 -16.38 2.71
C PHE A 106 -0.48 -17.80 2.54
N PHE A 107 -1.33 -18.83 2.62
CA PHE A 107 -0.89 -20.22 2.35
C PHE A 107 -0.49 -20.43 0.90
N LEU A 108 -1.17 -19.77 -0.05
CA LEU A 108 -0.76 -19.81 -1.46
C LEU A 108 0.63 -19.18 -1.64
N GLU A 109 0.83 -17.99 -1.08
CA GLU A 109 2.13 -17.29 -1.12
C GLU A 109 3.23 -18.11 -0.46
N ALA A 110 3.03 -18.54 0.78
CA ALA A 110 4.02 -19.29 1.54
C ALA A 110 4.38 -20.64 0.86
N GLY A 111 3.39 -21.33 0.29
CA GLY A 111 3.60 -22.59 -0.42
C GLY A 111 4.50 -22.47 -1.65
N PHE A 112 4.34 -21.39 -2.42
CA PHE A 112 5.11 -21.17 -3.65
C PHE A 112 6.35 -20.30 -3.48
N LEU A 113 6.45 -19.53 -2.39
CA LEU A 113 7.57 -18.63 -2.13
C LEU A 113 8.92 -19.38 -2.10
N GLY A 114 8.95 -20.56 -1.49
CA GLY A 114 10.17 -21.38 -1.44
C GLY A 114 10.65 -21.80 -2.84
N VAL A 115 9.73 -22.16 -3.72
CA VAL A 115 10.05 -22.49 -5.12
C VAL A 115 10.50 -21.25 -5.88
N MET A 116 9.81 -20.13 -5.72
CA MET A 116 10.13 -18.84 -6.33
C MET A 116 11.53 -18.32 -5.94
N LEU A 117 11.94 -18.47 -4.68
CA LEU A 117 13.22 -17.94 -4.21
C LEU A 117 14.40 -18.90 -4.40
N PHE A 118 14.16 -20.21 -4.26
CA PHE A 118 15.23 -21.22 -4.20
C PHE A 118 15.12 -22.31 -5.30
N GLY A 119 14.05 -22.29 -6.09
CA GLY A 119 13.76 -23.30 -7.10
C GLY A 119 14.52 -23.15 -8.41
N TRP A 120 15.19 -22.02 -8.66
CA TRP A 120 15.75 -21.64 -9.94
C TRP A 120 16.60 -22.72 -10.65
N ASN A 121 17.41 -23.47 -9.89
CA ASN A 121 18.23 -24.56 -10.39
C ASN A 121 17.72 -25.96 -9.95
N ARG A 122 16.53 -26.03 -9.33
CA ARG A 122 15.98 -27.27 -8.75
C ARG A 122 14.73 -27.75 -9.46
N VAL A 123 13.98 -26.85 -10.09
CA VAL A 123 12.75 -27.15 -10.81
C VAL A 123 12.85 -26.67 -12.26
N GLY A 124 12.00 -27.20 -13.14
CA GLY A 124 11.91 -26.71 -14.51
C GLY A 124 11.42 -25.27 -14.60
N PRO A 125 11.82 -24.52 -15.64
CA PRO A 125 11.51 -23.10 -15.77
C PRO A 125 10.00 -22.81 -15.82
N GLY A 126 9.18 -23.71 -16.34
CA GLY A 126 7.72 -23.57 -16.34
C GLY A 126 7.11 -23.63 -14.93
N LEU A 127 7.56 -24.57 -14.09
CA LEU A 127 7.11 -24.68 -12.70
C LEU A 127 7.60 -23.51 -11.86
N HIS A 128 8.82 -23.01 -12.11
CA HIS A 128 9.33 -21.83 -11.43
C HIS A 128 8.49 -20.59 -11.75
N PHE A 129 8.20 -20.37 -13.02
CA PHE A 129 7.34 -19.26 -13.46
C PHE A 129 5.92 -19.37 -12.90
N PHE A 130 5.35 -20.58 -12.89
CA PHE A 130 4.05 -20.85 -12.26
C PHE A 130 4.08 -20.44 -10.77
N ALA A 131 5.13 -20.83 -10.04
CA ALA A 131 5.28 -20.45 -8.63
C ALA A 131 5.34 -18.92 -8.44
N THR A 132 6.09 -18.20 -9.29
CA THR A 132 6.14 -16.74 -9.28
C THR A 132 4.76 -16.13 -9.54
N CYS A 133 4.00 -16.66 -10.50
CA CYS A 133 2.63 -16.22 -10.78
C CYS A 133 1.68 -16.49 -9.60
N MET A 134 1.83 -17.63 -8.90
CA MET A 134 1.00 -17.97 -7.74
C MET A 134 1.30 -17.04 -6.55
N VAL A 135 2.55 -16.68 -6.32
CA VAL A 135 2.89 -15.66 -5.31
C VAL A 135 2.28 -14.30 -5.68
N ALA A 136 2.39 -13.87 -6.94
CA ALA A 136 1.77 -12.62 -7.39
C ALA A 136 0.23 -12.64 -7.26
N LEU A 137 -0.40 -13.76 -7.59
CA LEU A 137 -1.85 -13.95 -7.41
C LEU A 137 -2.24 -13.90 -5.92
N GLY A 138 -1.46 -14.53 -5.04
CA GLY A 138 -1.67 -14.53 -3.60
C GLY A 138 -1.70 -13.10 -3.05
N THR A 139 -0.76 -12.24 -3.45
CA THR A 139 -0.75 -10.83 -3.01
C THR A 139 -2.02 -10.05 -3.42
N ILE A 140 -2.59 -10.35 -4.59
CA ILE A 140 -3.84 -9.76 -5.07
C ILE A 140 -5.05 -10.30 -4.29
N ILE A 141 -5.07 -11.62 -4.00
CA ILE A 141 -6.14 -12.24 -3.21
C ILE A 141 -6.10 -11.72 -1.76
N SER A 142 -4.91 -11.54 -1.17
CA SER A 142 -4.75 -10.91 0.14
C SER A 142 -5.35 -9.49 0.14
N THR A 143 -5.01 -8.69 -0.86
CA THR A 143 -5.58 -7.35 -1.05
C THR A 143 -7.10 -7.38 -1.12
N PHE A 144 -7.67 -8.35 -1.83
CA PHE A 144 -9.12 -8.52 -1.95
C PHE A 144 -9.78 -8.71 -0.57
N TRP A 145 -9.31 -9.65 0.24
CA TRP A 145 -9.93 -9.97 1.53
C TRP A 145 -9.75 -8.86 2.57
N ILE A 146 -8.57 -8.28 2.64
CA ILE A 146 -8.29 -7.15 3.55
C ILE A 146 -9.17 -5.95 3.20
N LEU A 147 -9.32 -5.64 1.92
CA LEU A 147 -10.16 -4.52 1.51
C LEU A 147 -11.65 -4.85 1.57
N ALA A 148 -12.07 -6.10 1.44
CA ALA A 148 -13.45 -6.51 1.72
C ALA A 148 -13.80 -6.22 3.19
N SER A 149 -12.92 -6.60 4.13
CA SER A 149 -13.09 -6.31 5.56
C SER A 149 -13.10 -4.80 5.86
N ASN A 150 -12.11 -4.05 5.35
CA ASN A 150 -12.02 -2.60 5.58
C ASN A 150 -13.18 -1.83 4.94
N SER A 151 -13.58 -2.18 3.73
CA SER A 151 -14.69 -1.50 3.04
C SER A 151 -16.04 -1.75 3.71
N TRP A 152 -16.23 -2.95 4.28
CA TRP A 152 -17.42 -3.23 5.06
C TRP A 152 -17.54 -2.30 6.28
N MET A 153 -16.44 -2.01 6.98
CA MET A 153 -16.44 -1.04 8.08
C MET A 153 -16.80 0.39 7.63
N GLN A 154 -16.63 0.71 6.36
CA GLN A 154 -16.97 2.04 5.80
C GLN A 154 -18.43 2.12 5.33
N THR A 155 -18.95 1.04 4.75
CA THR A 155 -20.33 0.94 4.23
C THR A 155 -20.92 -0.41 4.59
N PRO A 156 -21.25 -0.65 5.90
CA PRO A 156 -21.71 -1.95 6.37
C PRO A 156 -23.03 -2.33 5.73
N GLN A 157 -23.09 -3.55 5.19
CA GLN A 157 -24.28 -4.17 4.59
C GLN A 157 -24.27 -5.68 4.83
N GLY A 158 -25.41 -6.35 4.57
CA GLY A 158 -25.54 -7.81 4.69
C GLY A 158 -25.49 -8.35 6.12
N TYR A 159 -25.92 -7.56 7.10
CA TYR A 159 -25.87 -7.90 8.51
C TYR A 159 -27.21 -7.66 9.21
N GLU A 160 -27.38 -8.29 10.37
CA GLU A 160 -28.36 -7.96 11.38
C GLU A 160 -27.68 -7.76 12.74
N ILE A 161 -28.34 -7.04 13.67
CA ILE A 161 -27.85 -6.88 15.04
C ILE A 161 -28.63 -7.82 15.94
N VAL A 162 -27.93 -8.81 16.50
CA VAL A 162 -28.50 -9.81 17.42
C VAL A 162 -27.74 -9.74 18.74
N ASN A 163 -28.45 -9.51 19.84
CA ASN A 163 -27.83 -9.37 21.16
C ASN A 163 -26.68 -8.38 21.27
N GLY A 164 -26.76 -7.25 20.53
CA GLY A 164 -25.74 -6.22 20.55
C GLY A 164 -24.49 -6.56 19.71
N GLN A 165 -24.51 -7.61 18.91
CA GLN A 165 -23.45 -8.00 18.00
C GLN A 165 -23.95 -8.01 16.57
N VAL A 166 -23.06 -7.72 15.62
CA VAL A 166 -23.34 -7.80 14.18
C VAL A 166 -23.25 -9.27 13.76
N VAL A 167 -24.27 -9.77 13.09
CA VAL A 167 -24.33 -11.14 12.56
C VAL A 167 -24.49 -11.07 11.03
N PRO A 168 -23.70 -11.80 10.24
CA PRO A 168 -23.85 -11.80 8.79
C PRO A 168 -25.10 -12.57 8.37
N VAL A 169 -25.91 -11.97 7.48
CA VAL A 169 -27.10 -12.60 6.89
C VAL A 169 -26.96 -12.75 5.37
N ASP A 170 -26.15 -11.92 4.74
CA ASP A 170 -25.83 -12.00 3.31
C ASP A 170 -24.34 -11.75 3.08
N TRP A 171 -23.57 -12.82 2.90
CA TRP A 171 -22.13 -12.74 2.65
C TRP A 171 -21.77 -12.05 1.34
N PHE A 172 -22.63 -12.12 0.32
CA PHE A 172 -22.37 -11.42 -0.94
C PHE A 172 -22.43 -9.89 -0.71
N ALA A 173 -23.46 -9.42 0.00
CA ALA A 173 -23.58 -8.00 0.36
C ALA A 173 -22.49 -7.55 1.35
N VAL A 174 -22.02 -8.42 2.24
CA VAL A 174 -20.87 -8.13 3.12
C VAL A 174 -19.61 -7.89 2.31
N VAL A 175 -19.24 -8.82 1.42
CA VAL A 175 -18.00 -8.76 0.64
C VAL A 175 -18.07 -7.65 -0.42
N PHE A 176 -19.15 -7.64 -1.20
CA PHE A 176 -19.36 -6.68 -2.31
C PHE A 176 -20.18 -5.46 -1.88
N ASN A 177 -19.88 -4.93 -0.68
CA ASN A 177 -20.50 -3.71 -0.19
C ASN A 177 -20.23 -2.51 -1.11
N PRO A 178 -21.00 -1.41 -1.00
CA PRO A 178 -20.95 -0.29 -1.96
C PRO A 178 -19.58 0.38 -2.13
N SER A 179 -18.70 0.33 -1.14
CA SER A 179 -17.36 0.93 -1.25
C SER A 179 -16.29 -0.04 -1.74
N PHE A 180 -16.53 -1.35 -1.69
CA PHE A 180 -15.52 -2.36 -1.94
C PHE A 180 -14.84 -2.26 -3.31
N PRO A 181 -15.55 -2.21 -4.45
CA PRO A 181 -14.90 -2.17 -5.76
C PRO A 181 -14.00 -0.93 -5.92
N TYR A 182 -14.46 0.22 -5.45
CA TYR A 182 -13.69 1.46 -5.55
C TYR A 182 -12.40 1.40 -4.73
N ARG A 183 -12.46 0.86 -3.52
CA ARG A 183 -11.30 0.70 -2.64
C ARG A 183 -10.32 -0.33 -3.17
N LEU A 184 -10.84 -1.46 -3.67
CA LEU A 184 -10.01 -2.52 -4.23
C LEU A 184 -9.19 -2.01 -5.43
N PHE A 185 -9.85 -1.37 -6.41
CA PHE A 185 -9.15 -0.84 -7.57
C PHE A 185 -8.21 0.30 -7.20
N HIS A 186 -8.64 1.25 -6.38
CA HIS A 186 -7.82 2.40 -5.97
C HIS A 186 -6.54 1.95 -5.28
N MET A 187 -6.63 1.06 -4.28
CA MET A 187 -5.48 0.60 -3.52
C MET A 187 -4.56 -0.33 -4.34
N SER A 188 -5.13 -1.23 -5.15
CA SER A 188 -4.34 -2.12 -6.00
C SER A 188 -3.51 -1.34 -7.01
N ILE A 189 -4.11 -0.37 -7.69
CA ILE A 189 -3.42 0.48 -8.67
C ILE A 189 -2.36 1.36 -7.96
N ALA A 190 -2.67 1.89 -6.77
CA ALA A 190 -1.72 2.65 -5.96
C ALA A 190 -0.49 1.82 -5.55
N ALA A 191 -0.68 0.52 -5.24
CA ALA A 191 0.42 -0.38 -4.94
C ALA A 191 1.33 -0.63 -6.16
N PHE A 192 0.75 -0.84 -7.35
CA PHE A 192 1.51 -0.95 -8.60
C PHE A 192 2.30 0.32 -8.89
N LEU A 193 1.68 1.49 -8.73
CA LEU A 193 2.31 2.78 -8.95
C LEU A 193 3.45 3.02 -7.95
N SER A 194 3.24 2.71 -6.66
CA SER A 194 4.27 2.82 -5.61
C SER A 194 5.47 1.92 -5.88
N SER A 195 5.24 0.68 -6.32
CA SER A 195 6.31 -0.24 -6.71
C SER A 195 7.07 0.24 -7.94
N ALA A 196 6.36 0.81 -8.94
CA ALA A 196 7.01 1.40 -10.11
C ALA A 196 7.92 2.57 -9.72
N LEU A 197 7.47 3.47 -8.85
CA LEU A 197 8.27 4.60 -8.36
C LEU A 197 9.49 4.11 -7.55
N PHE A 198 9.33 3.09 -6.74
CA PHE A 198 10.42 2.48 -5.97
C PHE A 198 11.49 1.87 -6.88
N VAL A 199 11.09 1.13 -7.92
CA VAL A 199 11.99 0.58 -8.95
C VAL A 199 12.66 1.69 -9.74
N GLY A 200 11.91 2.72 -10.14
CA GLY A 200 12.39 3.86 -10.89
C GLY A 200 13.41 4.70 -10.12
N ALA A 201 13.17 4.96 -8.85
CA ALA A 201 14.09 5.68 -7.98
C ALA A 201 15.39 4.90 -7.78
N SER A 202 15.30 3.58 -7.60
CA SER A 202 16.48 2.70 -7.51
C SER A 202 17.33 2.80 -8.78
N ALA A 203 16.71 2.80 -9.95
CA ALA A 203 17.41 2.97 -11.23
C ALA A 203 17.98 4.39 -11.39
N ALA A 204 17.22 5.43 -11.04
CA ALA A 204 17.66 6.82 -11.10
C ALA A 204 18.91 7.06 -10.23
N TRP A 205 18.96 6.46 -9.03
CA TRP A 205 20.14 6.54 -8.17
C TRP A 205 21.40 5.97 -8.83
N HIS A 206 21.29 4.84 -9.54
CA HIS A 206 22.39 4.25 -10.30
C HIS A 206 22.79 5.11 -11.49
N LEU A 207 21.82 5.65 -12.26
CA LEU A 207 22.07 6.53 -13.39
C LEU A 207 22.79 7.81 -12.96
N LEU A 208 22.41 8.41 -11.83
CA LEU A 208 23.08 9.60 -11.26
C LEU A 208 24.54 9.33 -10.91
N ARG A 209 24.91 8.07 -10.62
CA ARG A 209 26.27 7.61 -10.34
C ARG A 209 27.04 7.16 -11.61
N GLY A 210 26.46 7.35 -12.78
CA GLY A 210 27.07 6.97 -14.05
C GLY A 210 26.92 5.50 -14.42
N ASN A 211 26.20 4.70 -13.64
CA ASN A 211 25.93 3.30 -13.99
C ASN A 211 24.79 3.22 -15.01
N GLN A 212 25.13 3.02 -16.27
CA GLN A 212 24.20 2.98 -17.39
C GLN A 212 24.06 1.58 -18.02
N THR A 213 24.23 0.53 -17.25
CA THR A 213 24.06 -0.85 -17.74
C THR A 213 22.67 -1.06 -18.34
N PRO A 214 22.51 -2.00 -19.30
CA PRO A 214 21.21 -2.32 -19.87
C PRO A 214 20.14 -2.62 -18.83
N ALA A 215 20.49 -3.34 -17.75
CA ALA A 215 19.60 -3.64 -16.65
C ALA A 215 19.03 -2.37 -15.99
N ILE A 216 19.88 -1.41 -15.66
CA ILE A 216 19.47 -0.13 -15.04
C ILE A 216 18.58 0.68 -15.99
N ARG A 217 18.92 0.76 -17.27
CA ARG A 217 18.09 1.47 -18.26
C ARG A 217 16.72 0.81 -18.43
N ILE A 218 16.66 -0.52 -18.43
CA ILE A 218 15.40 -1.27 -18.51
C ILE A 218 14.55 -1.00 -17.30
N MET A 219 15.08 -1.12 -16.06
CA MET A 219 14.36 -0.81 -14.82
C MET A 219 13.75 0.59 -14.89
N PHE A 220 14.56 1.59 -15.24
CA PHE A 220 14.10 2.98 -15.33
C PHE A 220 13.03 3.17 -16.39
N SER A 221 13.21 2.58 -17.56
CA SER A 221 12.26 2.66 -18.65
C SER A 221 10.92 2.01 -18.32
N MET A 222 10.92 0.78 -17.74
CA MET A 222 9.70 0.07 -17.36
C MET A 222 8.91 0.83 -16.27
N SER A 223 9.62 1.32 -15.26
CA SER A 223 9.04 2.12 -14.19
C SER A 223 8.32 3.37 -14.72
N LEU A 224 8.98 4.12 -15.61
CA LEU A 224 8.41 5.36 -16.16
C LEU A 224 7.25 5.11 -17.13
N TRP A 225 7.26 4.00 -17.90
CA TRP A 225 6.10 3.59 -18.69
C TRP A 225 4.91 3.21 -17.78
N MET A 226 5.18 2.46 -16.72
CA MET A 226 4.16 2.13 -15.74
C MET A 226 3.57 3.40 -15.11
N THR A 227 4.41 4.34 -14.68
CA THR A 227 3.97 5.62 -14.12
C THR A 227 3.12 6.43 -15.11
N LEU A 228 3.56 6.53 -16.37
CA LEU A 228 2.85 7.28 -17.41
C LEU A 228 1.43 6.72 -17.68
N ILE A 229 1.29 5.40 -17.65
CA ILE A 229 0.01 4.73 -17.93
C ILE A 229 -0.89 4.70 -16.68
N VAL A 230 -0.30 4.35 -15.54
CA VAL A 230 -1.08 4.05 -14.33
C VAL A 230 -1.47 5.29 -13.55
N ALA A 231 -0.65 6.36 -13.55
CA ALA A 231 -0.98 7.58 -12.79
C ALA A 231 -2.27 8.27 -13.28
N PRO A 232 -2.56 8.41 -14.58
CA PRO A 232 -3.84 8.92 -15.06
C PRO A 232 -5.02 8.01 -14.66
N ILE A 233 -4.84 6.70 -14.74
CA ILE A 233 -5.88 5.72 -14.33
C ILE A 233 -6.14 5.85 -12.83
N GLN A 234 -5.09 6.01 -12.02
CA GLN A 234 -5.21 6.23 -10.58
C GLN A 234 -6.01 7.50 -10.26
N ALA A 235 -5.75 8.59 -10.98
CA ALA A 235 -6.50 9.84 -10.80
C ALA A 235 -7.99 9.65 -11.13
N MET A 236 -8.30 8.98 -12.23
CA MET A 236 -9.69 8.69 -12.62
C MET A 236 -10.40 7.77 -11.62
N VAL A 237 -9.74 6.71 -11.16
CA VAL A 237 -10.29 5.81 -10.13
C VAL A 237 -10.47 6.55 -8.80
N GLY A 238 -9.56 7.47 -8.48
CA GLY A 238 -9.66 8.34 -7.30
C GLY A 238 -10.88 9.25 -7.33
N ASP A 239 -11.17 9.86 -8.48
CA ASP A 239 -12.34 10.69 -8.69
C ASP A 239 -13.65 9.89 -8.48
N ILE A 240 -13.77 8.75 -9.15
CA ILE A 240 -14.93 7.85 -9.00
C ILE A 240 -15.10 7.38 -7.55
N HIS A 241 -13.98 7.10 -6.85
CA HIS A 241 -14.01 6.75 -5.42
C HIS A 241 -14.48 7.94 -4.56
N GLY A 242 -14.09 9.16 -4.90
CA GLY A 242 -14.57 10.39 -4.26
C GLY A 242 -16.09 10.56 -4.38
N LEU A 243 -16.66 10.33 -5.56
CA LEU A 243 -18.10 10.36 -5.79
C LEU A 243 -18.86 9.29 -4.98
N ASN A 244 -18.30 8.07 -4.88
CA ASN A 244 -18.84 7.03 -4.00
C ASN A 244 -18.80 7.46 -2.52
N THR A 245 -17.71 8.11 -2.10
CA THR A 245 -17.58 8.63 -0.73
C THR A 245 -18.58 9.75 -0.45
N LEU A 246 -18.82 10.65 -1.39
CA LEU A 246 -19.86 11.69 -1.28
C LEU A 246 -21.23 11.08 -1.01
N LYS A 247 -21.58 10.02 -1.74
CA LYS A 247 -22.86 9.33 -1.59
C LYS A 247 -23.06 8.66 -0.24
N HIS A 248 -22.01 8.03 0.31
CA HIS A 248 -22.13 7.16 1.48
C HIS A 248 -21.60 7.78 2.78
N GLN A 249 -20.67 8.73 2.68
CA GLN A 249 -20.02 9.38 3.82
C GLN A 249 -19.84 10.89 3.56
N PRO A 250 -20.93 11.65 3.44
CA PRO A 250 -20.88 13.06 3.04
C PRO A 250 -20.10 13.95 4.02
N ALA A 251 -20.14 13.67 5.32
CA ALA A 251 -19.33 14.39 6.32
C ALA A 251 -17.81 14.26 6.07
N LYS A 252 -17.36 13.11 5.54
CA LYS A 252 -15.97 12.90 5.14
C LYS A 252 -15.59 13.82 3.96
N ILE A 253 -16.45 13.96 2.97
CA ILE A 253 -16.21 14.87 1.83
C ILE A 253 -16.17 16.31 2.31
N ALA A 254 -17.09 16.73 3.17
CA ALA A 254 -17.06 18.07 3.76
C ALA A 254 -15.75 18.36 4.51
N ALA A 255 -15.20 17.38 5.21
CA ALA A 255 -13.88 17.48 5.86
C ALA A 255 -12.71 17.48 4.86
N ILE A 256 -12.77 16.68 3.79
CA ILE A 256 -11.79 16.69 2.70
C ILE A 256 -11.72 18.07 2.05
N GLU A 257 -12.87 18.67 1.78
CA GLU A 257 -12.95 19.99 1.18
C GLU A 257 -12.68 21.14 2.19
N GLY A 258 -12.72 20.87 3.50
CA GLY A 258 -12.63 21.90 4.53
C GLY A 258 -13.79 22.89 4.46
N HIS A 259 -14.94 22.41 4.00
CA HIS A 259 -16.13 23.19 3.71
C HIS A 259 -17.07 23.20 4.94
N TRP A 260 -17.31 24.37 5.52
CA TRP A 260 -18.05 24.49 6.79
C TRP A 260 -19.50 24.87 6.63
N GLU A 261 -19.80 25.77 5.69
CA GLU A 261 -21.15 26.34 5.48
C GLU A 261 -21.45 26.51 4.00
N ASN A 262 -22.68 26.26 3.62
CA ASN A 262 -23.19 26.58 2.28
C ASN A 262 -23.81 27.99 2.27
N VAL A 263 -23.39 28.82 1.32
CA VAL A 263 -24.03 30.10 1.04
C VAL A 263 -25.14 29.86 0.02
N PRO A 264 -26.41 30.23 0.32
CA PRO A 264 -27.52 30.01 -0.59
C PRO A 264 -27.27 30.63 -1.97
N GLY A 265 -27.40 29.83 -3.03
CA GLY A 265 -27.21 30.28 -4.40
C GLY A 265 -25.78 30.35 -4.90
N GLU A 266 -24.79 30.08 -4.07
CA GLU A 266 -23.38 30.02 -4.46
C GLU A 266 -22.91 28.58 -4.61
N PRO A 267 -22.15 28.24 -5.68
CA PRO A 267 -21.56 26.92 -5.84
C PRO A 267 -20.40 26.72 -4.84
N THR A 268 -20.12 25.48 -4.46
CA THR A 268 -19.02 25.16 -3.54
C THR A 268 -17.67 25.39 -4.23
N PRO A 269 -16.79 26.25 -3.68
CA PRO A 269 -15.45 26.44 -4.21
C PRO A 269 -14.56 25.22 -3.91
N LEU A 270 -13.49 25.03 -4.68
CA LEU A 270 -12.39 24.13 -4.32
C LEU A 270 -11.33 24.91 -3.54
N LEU A 271 -11.11 24.52 -2.31
CA LEU A 271 -9.99 25.02 -1.50
C LEU A 271 -8.70 24.28 -1.90
N LEU A 272 -7.78 24.94 -2.59
CA LEU A 272 -6.46 24.37 -2.90
C LEU A 272 -5.57 24.33 -1.65
N PHE A 273 -5.62 25.38 -0.86
CA PHE A 273 -4.88 25.58 0.37
C PHE A 273 -5.78 26.19 1.42
N GLY A 274 -5.53 25.90 2.69
CA GLY A 274 -6.26 26.49 3.81
C GLY A 274 -5.94 25.77 5.12
N TRP A 275 -6.38 26.34 6.21
CA TRP A 275 -6.26 25.76 7.53
C TRP A 275 -7.65 25.58 8.15
N PRO A 276 -8.29 24.43 8.01
CA PRO A 276 -9.56 24.15 8.69
C PRO A 276 -9.34 24.18 10.21
N ASP A 277 -10.09 25.04 10.88
CA ASP A 277 -10.03 25.22 12.33
C ASP A 277 -11.28 24.62 12.96
N MET A 278 -11.08 23.55 13.74
CA MET A 278 -12.17 22.80 14.38
C MET A 278 -12.83 23.58 15.52
N GLU A 279 -12.11 24.50 16.17
CA GLU A 279 -12.65 25.32 17.28
C GLU A 279 -13.47 26.49 16.77
N GLN A 280 -13.00 27.13 15.69
CA GLN A 280 -13.69 28.29 15.10
C GLN A 280 -14.69 27.87 14.00
N GLU A 281 -14.76 26.60 13.67
CA GLU A 281 -15.65 26.04 12.65
C GLU A 281 -15.57 26.80 11.30
N ARG A 282 -14.34 27.11 10.87
CA ARG A 282 -14.06 27.79 9.60
C ARG A 282 -12.68 27.42 9.05
N THR A 283 -12.48 27.58 7.76
CA THR A 283 -11.16 27.45 7.13
C THR A 283 -10.50 28.83 7.02
N ARG A 284 -9.31 28.96 7.61
CA ARG A 284 -8.49 30.17 7.55
C ARG A 284 -7.52 30.10 6.37
N TYR A 285 -7.12 31.27 5.89
CA TYR A 285 -6.11 31.42 4.83
C TYR A 285 -6.46 30.62 3.56
N GLY A 286 -7.74 30.55 3.22
CA GLY A 286 -8.24 29.80 2.07
C GLY A 286 -7.78 30.40 0.73
N LEU A 287 -7.15 29.56 -0.12
CA LEU A 287 -6.97 29.82 -1.52
C LEU A 287 -8.01 29.02 -2.29
N GLU A 288 -9.01 29.71 -2.82
CA GLU A 288 -10.21 29.11 -3.39
C GLU A 288 -10.24 29.27 -4.92
N ILE A 289 -10.73 28.23 -5.59
CA ILE A 289 -11.13 28.32 -6.99
C ILE A 289 -12.67 28.24 -7.02
N PRO A 290 -13.36 29.32 -7.41
CA PRO A 290 -14.83 29.36 -7.41
C PRO A 290 -15.43 28.23 -8.26
N ALA A 291 -16.53 27.64 -7.78
CA ALA A 291 -17.34 26.61 -8.45
C ALA A 291 -16.61 25.29 -8.79
N LEU A 292 -15.28 25.19 -8.61
CA LEU A 292 -14.54 24.00 -9.02
C LEU A 292 -14.84 22.81 -8.10
N GLY A 293 -15.12 23.02 -6.81
CA GLY A 293 -15.55 21.95 -5.90
C GLY A 293 -16.89 21.34 -6.35
N SER A 294 -17.85 22.19 -6.70
CA SER A 294 -19.13 21.76 -7.28
C SER A 294 -18.93 20.98 -8.58
N LEU A 295 -18.10 21.49 -9.50
CA LEU A 295 -17.84 20.84 -10.78
C LEU A 295 -17.24 19.44 -10.61
N ILE A 296 -16.26 19.27 -9.75
CA ILE A 296 -15.60 17.97 -9.52
C ILE A 296 -16.56 16.99 -8.85
N LEU A 297 -17.23 17.40 -7.77
CA LEU A 297 -18.01 16.48 -6.92
C LEU A 297 -19.44 16.26 -7.37
N THR A 298 -20.02 17.18 -8.16
CA THR A 298 -21.43 17.08 -8.60
C THR A 298 -21.60 17.08 -10.12
N HIS A 299 -20.52 17.27 -10.89
CA HIS A 299 -20.52 17.47 -12.35
C HIS A 299 -21.46 18.62 -12.77
N SER A 300 -21.65 19.62 -11.90
CA SER A 300 -22.48 20.80 -12.12
C SER A 300 -21.80 22.02 -11.51
N LEU A 301 -21.95 23.17 -12.14
CA LEU A 301 -21.43 24.45 -11.63
C LEU A 301 -22.33 25.10 -10.57
N ASP A 302 -23.58 24.60 -10.42
CA ASP A 302 -24.59 25.25 -9.58
C ASP A 302 -24.94 24.47 -8.31
N LYS A 303 -24.54 23.18 -8.23
CA LYS A 303 -24.88 22.33 -7.09
C LYS A 303 -23.88 22.53 -5.95
N GLN A 304 -24.41 22.48 -4.73
CA GLN A 304 -23.61 22.53 -3.50
C GLN A 304 -23.27 21.12 -3.03
N VAL A 305 -22.13 20.98 -2.34
CA VAL A 305 -21.79 19.77 -1.61
C VAL A 305 -22.13 19.94 -0.12
N PRO A 306 -22.36 18.84 0.63
CA PRO A 306 -22.64 18.93 2.06
C PRO A 306 -21.52 19.68 2.81
N ALA A 307 -21.94 20.54 3.75
CA ALA A 307 -21.05 21.29 4.61
C ALA A 307 -20.94 20.66 6.01
N LEU A 308 -19.81 20.86 6.70
CA LEU A 308 -19.55 20.24 8.01
C LEU A 308 -20.60 20.64 9.08
N LYS A 309 -21.13 21.86 9.03
CA LYS A 309 -22.14 22.33 9.99
C LYS A 309 -23.51 21.68 9.82
N GLU A 310 -23.75 20.99 8.71
CA GLU A 310 -24.96 20.18 8.52
C GLU A 310 -24.97 18.91 9.40
N PHE A 311 -23.81 18.50 9.92
CA PHE A 311 -23.67 17.34 10.79
C PHE A 311 -23.51 17.79 12.25
N ALA A 312 -23.98 16.95 13.19
CA ALA A 312 -23.81 17.21 14.62
C ALA A 312 -22.30 17.27 14.99
N PRO A 313 -21.87 18.19 15.86
CA PRO A 313 -20.44 18.38 16.18
C PRO A 313 -19.71 17.10 16.57
N GLN A 314 -20.37 16.20 17.33
CA GLN A 314 -19.83 14.92 17.78
C GLN A 314 -19.69 13.88 16.66
N ASP A 315 -20.26 14.10 15.48
CA ASP A 315 -20.22 13.21 14.31
C ASP A 315 -19.30 13.73 13.20
N ARG A 316 -18.68 14.88 13.43
CA ARG A 316 -17.76 15.49 12.46
C ARG A 316 -16.36 14.88 12.58
N PRO A 317 -15.75 14.44 11.46
CA PRO A 317 -14.35 14.07 11.46
C PRO A 317 -13.44 15.29 11.65
N ASN A 318 -12.19 15.07 12.06
CA ASN A 318 -11.22 16.14 12.19
C ASN A 318 -10.84 16.68 10.79
N ALA A 319 -11.47 17.81 10.43
CA ALA A 319 -11.28 18.42 9.12
C ALA A 319 -9.84 18.84 8.84
N THR A 320 -9.09 19.30 9.84
CA THR A 320 -7.69 19.73 9.67
C THR A 320 -6.82 18.60 9.17
N ILE A 321 -6.93 17.41 9.81
CA ILE A 321 -6.15 16.21 9.42
C ILE A 321 -6.61 15.68 8.07
N VAL A 322 -7.91 15.56 7.86
CA VAL A 322 -8.49 14.98 6.62
C VAL A 322 -8.18 15.87 5.42
N PHE A 323 -8.31 17.18 5.55
CA PHE A 323 -8.01 18.16 4.52
C PHE A 323 -6.56 18.05 4.03
N TRP A 324 -5.62 18.08 4.95
CA TRP A 324 -4.20 18.07 4.60
C TRP A 324 -3.73 16.70 4.10
N SER A 325 -4.20 15.62 4.69
CA SER A 325 -3.85 14.27 4.22
C SER A 325 -4.33 14.03 2.77
N PHE A 326 -5.54 14.47 2.44
CA PHE A 326 -6.04 14.39 1.07
C PHE A 326 -5.19 15.22 0.10
N ARG A 327 -4.83 16.46 0.45
CA ARG A 327 -4.02 17.34 -0.42
C ARG A 327 -2.60 16.82 -0.61
N ILE A 328 -2.00 16.20 0.38
CA ILE A 328 -0.72 15.50 0.23
C ILE A 328 -0.86 14.34 -0.76
N MET A 329 -1.88 13.51 -0.61
CA MET A 329 -2.14 12.38 -1.52
C MET A 329 -2.35 12.87 -2.97
N ALA A 330 -3.27 13.81 -3.17
CA ALA A 330 -3.61 14.34 -4.49
C ALA A 330 -2.44 15.10 -5.13
N GLY A 331 -1.73 15.92 -4.35
CA GLY A 331 -0.56 16.67 -4.82
C GLY A 331 0.58 15.76 -5.27
N LEU A 332 0.85 14.68 -4.52
CA LEU A 332 1.82 13.66 -4.96
C LEU A 332 1.34 12.94 -6.22
N GLY A 333 0.04 12.66 -6.34
CA GLY A 333 -0.54 12.10 -7.57
C GLY A 333 -0.30 13.00 -8.78
N MET A 334 -0.47 14.31 -8.65
CA MET A 334 -0.17 15.28 -9.72
C MET A 334 1.32 15.30 -10.07
N LEU A 335 2.23 15.16 -9.10
CA LEU A 335 3.67 15.04 -9.37
C LEU A 335 4.02 13.73 -10.07
N MET A 336 3.29 12.64 -9.81
CA MET A 336 3.45 11.37 -10.54
C MET A 336 3.01 11.50 -12.00
N LEU A 337 1.90 12.20 -12.27
CA LEU A 337 1.49 12.54 -13.64
C LEU A 337 2.57 13.36 -14.36
N LEU A 338 3.08 14.39 -13.70
CA LEU A 338 4.16 15.22 -14.22
C LEU A 338 5.42 14.40 -14.53
N LEU A 339 5.78 13.47 -13.64
CA LEU A 339 6.93 12.56 -13.84
C LEU A 339 6.76 11.71 -15.11
N GLY A 340 5.56 11.13 -15.29
CA GLY A 340 5.24 10.33 -16.49
C GLY A 340 5.32 11.15 -17.79
N VAL A 341 4.71 12.33 -17.82
CA VAL A 341 4.70 13.21 -18.97
C VAL A 341 6.11 13.73 -19.28
N ALA A 342 6.87 14.15 -18.27
CA ALA A 342 8.26 14.59 -18.42
C ALA A 342 9.14 13.46 -18.95
N ALA A 343 8.93 12.22 -18.49
CA ALA A 343 9.64 11.05 -19.00
C ALA A 343 9.38 10.83 -20.49
N LEU A 344 8.13 10.97 -20.94
CA LEU A 344 7.76 10.84 -22.35
C LEU A 344 8.44 11.93 -23.20
N TRP A 345 8.45 13.16 -22.74
CA TRP A 345 9.11 14.29 -23.41
C TRP A 345 10.62 14.09 -23.52
N LEU A 346 11.31 13.69 -22.42
CA LEU A 346 12.74 13.42 -22.42
C LEU A 346 13.10 12.19 -23.26
N ARG A 347 12.22 11.21 -23.36
CA ARG A 347 12.39 10.05 -24.25
C ARG A 347 12.39 10.47 -25.71
N LYS A 348 11.47 11.35 -26.12
CA LYS A 348 11.47 11.93 -27.47
C LYS A 348 12.76 12.74 -27.76
N ARG A 349 13.30 13.41 -26.74
CA ARG A 349 14.56 14.16 -26.81
C ARG A 349 15.82 13.29 -26.71
N GLN A 350 15.70 11.97 -26.51
CA GLN A 350 16.81 11.03 -26.32
C GLN A 350 17.72 11.33 -25.10
N THR A 351 17.25 12.11 -24.14
CA THR A 351 18.00 12.55 -22.96
C THR A 351 17.52 11.91 -21.64
N LEU A 352 16.59 10.96 -21.72
CA LEU A 352 15.94 10.34 -20.56
C LEU A 352 16.90 9.81 -19.50
N TYR A 353 18.01 9.20 -19.92
CA TYR A 353 18.96 8.53 -19.01
C TYR A 353 20.12 9.43 -18.57
N THR A 354 20.20 10.66 -19.08
CA THR A 354 21.35 11.56 -18.87
C THR A 354 20.97 12.91 -18.27
N TYR A 355 19.70 13.32 -18.37
CA TYR A 355 19.24 14.61 -17.86
C TYR A 355 19.14 14.60 -16.34
N ARG A 356 20.20 15.06 -15.68
CA ARG A 356 20.38 14.99 -14.21
C ARG A 356 19.24 15.58 -13.38
N PRO A 357 18.63 16.75 -13.71
CA PRO A 357 17.50 17.27 -12.94
C PRO A 357 16.31 16.31 -12.89
N PHE A 358 16.01 15.65 -14.01
CA PHE A 358 14.94 14.65 -14.06
C PHE A 358 15.29 13.37 -13.27
N LEU A 359 16.55 12.93 -13.32
CA LEU A 359 16.99 11.79 -12.52
C LEU A 359 16.87 12.07 -11.01
N TRP A 360 17.17 13.29 -10.56
CA TRP A 360 16.93 13.71 -9.19
C TRP A 360 15.44 13.76 -8.86
N PHE A 361 14.62 14.28 -9.75
CA PHE A 361 13.17 14.27 -9.58
C PHE A 361 12.64 12.84 -9.44
N ALA A 362 13.03 11.91 -10.33
CA ALA A 362 12.64 10.51 -10.26
C ALA A 362 13.14 9.82 -8.97
N LEU A 363 14.34 10.15 -8.49
CA LEU A 363 14.85 9.63 -7.22
C LEU A 363 14.03 10.11 -6.03
N LEU A 364 13.73 11.41 -5.98
CA LEU A 364 12.93 12.00 -4.89
C LEU A 364 11.48 11.51 -4.90
N MET A 365 10.94 11.17 -6.07
CA MET A 365 9.63 10.55 -6.20
C MET A 365 9.57 9.10 -5.72
N GLY A 366 10.71 8.46 -5.40
CA GLY A 366 10.74 7.08 -4.92
C GLY A 366 9.80 6.77 -3.76
N PRO A 367 9.84 7.52 -2.65
CA PRO A 367 8.94 7.30 -1.51
C PRO A 367 7.53 7.86 -1.71
N SER A 368 7.29 8.67 -2.76
CA SER A 368 6.04 9.42 -2.91
C SER A 368 4.79 8.54 -3.00
N GLY A 369 4.89 7.36 -3.64
CA GLY A 369 3.79 6.41 -3.71
C GLY A 369 3.37 5.89 -2.33
N LEU A 370 4.33 5.56 -1.47
CA LEU A 370 4.07 5.12 -0.11
C LEU A 370 3.50 6.25 0.75
N VAL A 371 4.04 7.47 0.61
CA VAL A 371 3.52 8.65 1.33
C VAL A 371 2.09 8.95 0.88
N ALA A 372 1.79 8.86 -0.41
CA ALA A 372 0.44 9.04 -0.93
C ALA A 372 -0.54 7.98 -0.41
N ILE A 373 -0.13 6.70 -0.34
CA ILE A 373 -0.94 5.63 0.25
C ILE A 373 -1.22 5.91 1.73
N LEU A 374 -0.21 6.26 2.52
CA LEU A 374 -0.39 6.59 3.94
C LEU A 374 -1.30 7.81 4.12
N ALA A 375 -1.11 8.86 3.34
CA ALA A 375 -1.97 10.02 3.37
C ALA A 375 -3.43 9.68 3.00
N GLY A 376 -3.63 8.81 1.99
CA GLY A 376 -4.94 8.28 1.62
C GLY A 376 -5.60 7.46 2.75
N TRP A 377 -4.83 6.64 3.46
CA TRP A 377 -5.31 5.91 4.63
C TRP A 377 -5.70 6.86 5.77
N VAL A 378 -4.90 7.88 6.08
CA VAL A 378 -5.25 8.90 7.05
C VAL A 378 -6.54 9.61 6.65
N THR A 379 -6.68 10.02 5.39
CA THR A 379 -7.93 10.62 4.85
C THR A 379 -9.13 9.70 5.07
N THR A 380 -8.98 8.42 4.78
CA THR A 380 -10.05 7.42 4.86
C THR A 380 -10.45 7.14 6.30
N GLU A 381 -9.48 6.88 7.17
CA GLU A 381 -9.74 6.38 8.53
C GLU A 381 -10.02 7.52 9.54
N VAL A 382 -9.34 8.64 9.42
CA VAL A 382 -9.68 9.85 10.21
C VAL A 382 -10.99 10.46 9.71
N GLY A 383 -11.22 10.42 8.39
CA GLY A 383 -12.48 10.88 7.78
C GLY A 383 -13.70 10.02 8.13
N ARG A 384 -13.51 8.79 8.65
CA ARG A 384 -14.59 7.95 9.19
C ARG A 384 -14.92 8.26 10.64
N GLN A 385 -14.00 8.86 11.40
CA GLN A 385 -14.23 9.16 12.81
C GLN A 385 -15.46 10.05 13.01
N PRO A 386 -16.21 9.86 14.10
CA PRO A 386 -15.86 9.05 15.31
C PRO A 386 -16.20 7.55 15.23
N TRP A 387 -16.50 7.02 14.06
CA TRP A 387 -16.94 5.64 13.87
C TRP A 387 -15.79 4.67 13.62
N VAL A 388 -15.80 3.50 14.25
CA VAL A 388 -14.97 2.36 13.84
C VAL A 388 -15.68 1.48 12.81
N VAL A 389 -17.01 1.30 12.96
CA VAL A 389 -17.91 0.79 11.92
C VAL A 389 -18.94 1.88 11.68
N TYR A 390 -18.97 2.41 10.47
CA TYR A 390 -19.70 3.63 10.15
C TYR A 390 -21.19 3.52 10.48
N GLY A 391 -21.69 4.42 11.33
CA GLY A 391 -23.06 4.47 11.77
C GLY A 391 -23.48 3.40 12.79
N LEU A 392 -22.60 2.42 13.13
CA LEU A 392 -22.95 1.31 14.01
C LEU A 392 -22.19 1.30 15.33
N GLN A 393 -20.86 1.51 15.30
CA GLN A 393 -20.04 1.46 16.50
C GLN A 393 -19.07 2.65 16.52
N ARG A 394 -19.08 3.39 17.61
CA ARG A 394 -18.11 4.48 17.83
C ARG A 394 -16.75 3.92 18.25
N THR A 395 -15.68 4.65 17.92
CA THR A 395 -14.32 4.23 18.25
C THR A 395 -14.09 4.14 19.77
N VAL A 396 -14.76 4.99 20.54
CA VAL A 396 -14.67 4.98 22.01
C VAL A 396 -15.24 3.67 22.62
N ASP A 397 -16.23 3.06 21.98
CA ASP A 397 -16.87 1.82 22.43
C ASP A 397 -16.12 0.57 21.95
N ALA A 398 -15.13 0.74 21.11
CA ALA A 398 -14.39 -0.35 20.47
C ALA A 398 -13.10 -0.73 21.22
N VAL A 399 -12.59 0.17 22.07
CA VAL A 399 -11.30 0.01 22.76
C VAL A 399 -11.39 -0.99 23.92
N SER A 400 -10.29 -1.68 24.20
CA SER A 400 -10.15 -2.55 25.36
C SER A 400 -9.94 -1.74 26.64
N ALA A 401 -10.41 -2.26 27.78
CA ALA A 401 -10.26 -1.63 29.09
C ALA A 401 -8.85 -1.83 29.65
N HIS A 402 -7.88 -1.06 29.16
CA HIS A 402 -6.50 -1.05 29.67
C HIS A 402 -6.21 0.22 30.47
N GLY A 403 -5.27 0.13 31.42
CA GLY A 403 -4.78 1.31 32.15
C GLY A 403 -3.74 2.10 31.36
N ASP A 404 -3.62 3.39 31.63
CA ASP A 404 -2.72 4.32 30.92
C ASP A 404 -1.25 3.90 30.98
N LEU A 405 -0.79 3.37 32.12
CA LEU A 405 0.58 2.88 32.28
C LEU A 405 0.86 1.67 31.40
N HIS A 406 -0.08 0.71 31.35
CA HIS A 406 0.03 -0.47 30.50
C HIS A 406 0.16 -0.07 29.03
N MET A 407 -0.72 0.80 28.56
CA MET A 407 -0.69 1.27 27.17
C MET A 407 0.56 2.09 26.84
N SER A 408 1.07 2.88 27.80
CA SER A 408 2.31 3.64 27.62
C SER A 408 3.53 2.72 27.44
N ILE A 409 3.64 1.66 28.27
CA ILE A 409 4.72 0.67 28.18
C ILE A 409 4.59 -0.10 26.87
N SER A 410 3.40 -0.53 26.50
CA SER A 410 3.11 -1.23 25.25
C SER A 410 3.57 -0.39 24.04
N LEU A 411 3.13 0.87 23.95
CA LEU A 411 3.49 1.76 22.85
C LEU A 411 5.02 1.96 22.74
N LEU A 412 5.70 2.18 23.87
CA LEU A 412 7.15 2.31 23.89
C LEU A 412 7.85 1.03 23.41
N ALA A 413 7.37 -0.14 23.87
CA ALA A 413 7.93 -1.43 23.44
C ALA A 413 7.74 -1.64 21.93
N PHE A 414 6.56 -1.31 21.38
CA PHE A 414 6.31 -1.36 19.93
C PHE A 414 7.27 -0.45 19.17
N PHE A 415 7.43 0.79 19.60
CA PHE A 415 8.34 1.72 18.96
C PHE A 415 9.78 1.21 18.92
N VAL A 416 10.29 0.71 20.05
CA VAL A 416 11.66 0.18 20.15
C VAL A 416 11.83 -1.08 19.27
N VAL A 417 10.91 -2.05 19.37
CA VAL A 417 10.99 -3.30 18.61
C VAL A 417 10.88 -3.05 17.12
N TYR A 418 9.91 -2.24 16.69
CA TYR A 418 9.72 -1.92 15.28
C TYR A 418 10.92 -1.18 14.68
N THR A 419 11.42 -0.16 15.39
CA THR A 419 12.61 0.58 14.92
C THR A 419 13.83 -0.34 14.81
N SER A 420 14.02 -1.25 15.76
CA SER A 420 15.15 -2.18 15.75
C SER A 420 15.02 -3.24 14.65
N VAL A 421 13.93 -3.97 14.61
CA VAL A 421 13.74 -5.10 13.69
C VAL A 421 13.62 -4.62 12.24
N PHE A 422 12.73 -3.67 11.99
CA PHE A 422 12.51 -3.16 10.63
C PHE A 422 13.63 -2.23 10.16
N GLY A 423 14.31 -1.53 11.09
CA GLY A 423 15.50 -0.74 10.78
C GLY A 423 16.64 -1.59 10.21
N VAL A 424 16.86 -2.80 10.74
CA VAL A 424 17.79 -3.77 10.18
C VAL A 424 17.35 -4.21 8.78
N GLY A 425 16.08 -4.59 8.61
CA GLY A 425 15.52 -5.00 7.32
C GLY A 425 15.64 -3.91 6.25
N TYR A 426 15.29 -2.67 6.57
CA TYR A 426 15.45 -1.54 5.66
C TYR A 426 16.91 -1.26 5.32
N SER A 427 17.80 -1.30 6.30
CA SER A 427 19.24 -1.10 6.09
C SER A 427 19.80 -2.16 5.13
N TYR A 428 19.35 -3.41 5.27
CA TYR A 428 19.75 -4.50 4.38
C TYR A 428 19.19 -4.30 2.97
N MET A 429 17.92 -3.92 2.83
CA MET A 429 17.28 -3.64 1.55
C MET A 429 17.98 -2.48 0.82
N VAL A 430 18.29 -1.39 1.51
CA VAL A 430 19.06 -0.26 0.95
C VAL A 430 20.46 -0.71 0.49
N ARG A 431 21.11 -1.59 1.25
CA ARG A 431 22.42 -2.17 0.85
C ARG A 431 22.29 -2.97 -0.44
N LEU A 432 21.24 -3.80 -0.59
CA LEU A 432 20.99 -4.55 -1.81
C LEU A 432 20.75 -3.59 -3.01
N ILE A 433 19.91 -2.57 -2.82
CA ILE A 433 19.62 -1.57 -3.86
C ILE A 433 20.92 -0.87 -4.30
N ARG A 434 21.74 -0.44 -3.35
CA ARG A 434 23.03 0.23 -3.64
C ARG A 434 24.01 -0.67 -4.42
N LYS A 435 23.97 -1.97 -4.20
CA LYS A 435 24.78 -2.93 -4.95
C LYS A 435 24.33 -3.06 -6.41
N GLY A 436 23.03 -2.95 -6.66
CA GLY A 436 22.42 -3.05 -7.99
C GLY A 436 22.40 -4.46 -8.58
N PRO A 437 21.72 -4.63 -9.73
CA PRO A 437 21.71 -5.90 -10.46
C PRO A 437 23.11 -6.26 -10.96
N GLN A 438 23.52 -7.48 -10.67
CA GLN A 438 24.82 -8.00 -11.13
C GLN A 438 24.66 -8.64 -12.51
N PRO A 439 25.67 -8.54 -13.38
CA PRO A 439 25.66 -9.27 -14.63
C PRO A 439 25.46 -10.77 -14.34
N PHE A 440 24.57 -11.40 -15.10
CA PHE A 440 24.40 -12.82 -15.03
C PHE A 440 25.59 -13.48 -15.77
N ASN A 441 26.57 -13.95 -15.01
CA ASN A 441 27.58 -14.85 -15.54
C ASN A 441 26.91 -16.20 -15.75
N VAL A 442 26.81 -16.65 -16.97
CA VAL A 442 26.50 -18.05 -17.28
C VAL A 442 27.69 -18.84 -16.75
N GLU A 443 27.59 -19.34 -15.49
CA GLU A 443 28.53 -20.38 -15.08
C GLU A 443 28.37 -21.52 -16.10
N PRO A 444 29.45 -22.00 -16.73
CA PRO A 444 29.37 -23.23 -17.51
C PRO A 444 28.77 -24.29 -16.60
N HIS A 445 27.78 -25.01 -17.09
CA HIS A 445 26.99 -25.97 -16.34
C HIS A 445 27.88 -26.77 -15.38
N GLY A 446 27.96 -26.33 -14.14
CA GLY A 446 28.56 -27.08 -13.08
C GLY A 446 27.76 -28.38 -12.99
N THR A 447 28.44 -29.50 -12.97
CA THR A 447 27.91 -30.82 -12.69
C THR A 447 26.82 -30.73 -11.63
N PRO A 448 25.62 -31.31 -11.83
CA PRO A 448 24.54 -31.25 -10.86
C PRO A 448 25.07 -31.63 -9.48
N ALA A 449 24.75 -30.81 -8.46
CA ALA A 449 25.13 -31.12 -7.09
C ALA A 449 24.73 -32.59 -6.82
N ARG A 450 25.73 -33.43 -6.53
CA ARG A 450 25.52 -34.85 -6.27
C ARG A 450 24.47 -34.99 -5.16
N PRO A 451 23.47 -35.84 -5.28
CA PRO A 451 22.60 -36.17 -4.15
C PRO A 451 23.47 -36.62 -2.96
N LEU A 452 23.03 -36.38 -1.75
CA LEU A 452 23.73 -36.79 -0.50
C LEU A 452 24.13 -38.30 -0.51
N SER A 453 23.39 -39.15 -1.25
CA SER A 453 23.71 -40.56 -1.46
C SER A 453 25.02 -40.82 -2.23
N ALA A 454 25.57 -39.86 -2.94
CA ALA A 454 26.83 -40.00 -3.68
C ALA A 454 28.07 -39.64 -2.80
N ALA A 455 27.86 -39.15 -1.58
CA ALA A 455 28.96 -38.87 -0.63
C ALA A 455 29.51 -40.13 0.06
N ILE A 456 28.94 -41.31 -0.19
CA ILE A 456 29.31 -42.59 0.45
C ILE A 456 30.14 -43.52 -0.50
N THR A 457 30.46 -43.06 -1.69
CA THR A 457 31.30 -43.86 -2.58
C THR A 457 32.76 -43.69 -2.17
N PRO A 458 33.50 -44.78 -1.79
CA PRO A 458 34.90 -44.70 -1.46
C PRO A 458 35.73 -44.19 -2.64
N ILE A 459 36.64 -43.26 -2.37
CA ILE A 459 37.65 -42.84 -3.34
C ILE A 459 38.50 -44.06 -3.68
N ALA A 460 38.39 -44.59 -4.88
CA ALA A 460 39.30 -45.58 -5.37
C ALA A 460 40.70 -44.95 -5.44
N HIS A 461 41.63 -45.49 -4.69
CA HIS A 461 43.06 -45.15 -4.79
C HIS A 461 43.49 -45.40 -6.25
N GLN A 462 43.97 -44.37 -6.89
CA GLN A 462 44.75 -44.53 -8.11
C GLN A 462 46.07 -45.12 -7.72
N GLU A 463 46.25 -46.44 -7.98
CA GLU A 463 47.58 -47.07 -7.90
C GLU A 463 48.43 -46.51 -9.04
N ASP A 464 49.57 -45.97 -8.67
CA ASP A 464 50.69 -45.62 -9.55
C ASP A 464 51.06 -46.88 -10.34
N ARG A 465 51.12 -46.79 -11.65
CA ARG A 465 51.81 -47.75 -12.50
C ARG A 465 53.11 -47.17 -12.98
N PRO A 466 54.15 -48.05 -13.04
CA PRO A 466 55.54 -47.68 -13.19
C PRO A 466 55.91 -47.05 -14.55
#